data_abd4ccbf599cd98bfd952170230cb1f3
#
_entry.id   abd4ccbf599cd98bfd952170230cb1f3
#
_cell.length_a   1.000
_cell.length_b   1.000
_cell.length_c   1.000
_cell.angle_alpha   90.00
_cell.angle_beta   90.00
_cell.angle_gamma   90.00
#
_symmetry.space_group_name_H-M   'P 1'
#
loop_
_entity.id
_entity.type
_entity.pdbx_description
1 polymer ?
#
loop_
_entity_poly.entity_id
_entity_poly.type
_entity_poly.pdbx_seq_one_letter_code
_entity_poly.pdbx_strand_id
1 'polypeptide(L)'
;LLAWPAMIKAGDDKKFASGVICSGGCLGLLIPPSIMLIVYSVIAQLSPLRLFAAAIFPGLLLAGLYIGYAITRAYLNPSIAPKPPQEEIPPTAVIMKEVEVSFLPLVSLIIIVYIIIIQKFLQ
;
A
#
# COMPACT_ATOMS: atom_id res chain seq x y z
N LEU A 1 4.64 -0.27 -12.36
CA LEU A 1 5.52 -0.66 -13.47
C LEU A 1 6.81 -1.35 -13.01
N LEU A 2 7.41 -0.93 -11.87
CA LEU A 2 8.65 -1.54 -11.34
C LEU A 2 8.42 -2.89 -10.64
N ALA A 3 7.25 -3.09 -10.03
CA ALA A 3 6.93 -4.31 -9.31
C ALA A 3 6.72 -5.52 -10.24
N TRP A 4 6.19 -5.30 -11.43
CA TRP A 4 5.91 -6.38 -12.40
C TRP A 4 7.16 -7.18 -12.80
N PRO A 5 8.24 -6.55 -13.30
CA PRO A 5 9.43 -7.30 -13.67
C PRO A 5 10.13 -7.95 -12.47
N ALA A 6 10.06 -7.35 -11.29
CA ALA A 6 10.64 -7.92 -10.07
C ALA A 6 9.91 -9.21 -9.66
N MET A 7 8.57 -9.23 -9.65
CA MET A 7 7.78 -10.41 -9.31
C MET A 7 7.95 -11.54 -10.32
N ILE A 8 8.02 -11.22 -11.62
CA ILE A 8 8.23 -12.23 -12.67
C ILE A 8 9.65 -12.83 -12.59
N LYS A 9 10.68 -12.04 -12.29
CA LYS A 9 12.05 -12.53 -12.06
C LYS A 9 12.13 -13.41 -10.83
N ALA A 10 11.36 -13.14 -9.78
CA ALA A 10 11.26 -13.99 -8.60
C ALA A 10 10.52 -15.32 -8.86
N GLY A 11 9.93 -15.51 -10.05
CA GLY A 11 9.23 -16.73 -10.44
C GLY A 11 7.75 -16.78 -10.02
N ASP A 12 7.17 -15.63 -9.62
CA ASP A 12 5.77 -15.55 -9.25
C ASP A 12 4.85 -15.84 -10.44
N ASP A 13 3.70 -16.47 -10.17
CA ASP A 13 2.68 -16.67 -11.20
C ASP A 13 2.15 -15.33 -11.72
N LYS A 14 2.11 -15.19 -13.04
CA LYS A 14 1.67 -13.96 -13.73
C LYS A 14 0.29 -13.48 -13.27
N LYS A 15 -0.64 -14.42 -13.04
CA LYS A 15 -2.00 -14.09 -12.56
C LYS A 15 -1.98 -13.56 -11.14
N PHE A 16 -1.18 -14.17 -10.27
CA PHE A 16 -1.03 -13.74 -8.87
C PHE A 16 -0.34 -12.37 -8.80
N ALA A 17 0.77 -12.20 -9.52
CA ALA A 17 1.51 -10.95 -9.58
C ALA A 17 0.64 -9.79 -10.08
N SER A 18 -0.12 -9.99 -11.16
CA SER A 18 -1.02 -8.95 -11.67
C SER A 18 -2.13 -8.60 -10.68
N GLY A 19 -2.69 -9.59 -9.98
CA GLY A 19 -3.70 -9.38 -8.95
C GLY A 19 -3.19 -8.56 -7.79
N VAL A 20 -2.00 -8.86 -7.29
CA VAL A 20 -1.37 -8.10 -6.18
C VAL A 20 -1.08 -6.66 -6.59
N ILE A 21 -0.55 -6.44 -7.78
CA ILE A 21 -0.25 -5.10 -8.29
C ILE A 21 -1.54 -4.27 -8.48
N CYS A 22 -2.59 -4.87 -9.06
CA CYS A 22 -3.88 -4.20 -9.22
C CYS A 22 -4.53 -3.86 -7.87
N SER A 23 -4.50 -4.78 -6.90
CA SER A 23 -5.05 -4.53 -5.57
C SER A 23 -4.29 -3.43 -4.83
N GLY A 24 -2.96 -3.39 -4.95
CA GLY A 24 -2.13 -2.32 -4.42
C GLY A 24 -2.45 -0.95 -5.05
N GLY A 25 -2.68 -0.92 -6.36
CA GLY A 25 -3.12 0.27 -7.08
C GLY A 25 -4.48 0.79 -6.60
N CYS A 26 -5.45 -0.11 -6.39
CA CYS A 26 -6.76 0.25 -5.84
C CYS A 26 -6.67 0.81 -4.41
N LEU A 27 -5.81 0.23 -3.56
CA LEU A 27 -5.57 0.74 -2.21
C LEU A 27 -5.01 2.17 -2.22
N GLY A 28 -4.10 2.48 -3.15
CA GLY A 28 -3.54 3.81 -3.31
C GLY A 28 -4.58 4.89 -3.66
N LEU A 29 -5.70 4.50 -4.27
CA LEU A 29 -6.81 5.42 -4.55
C LEU A 29 -7.74 5.63 -3.35
N LEU A 30 -7.79 4.68 -2.42
CA LEU A 30 -8.70 4.68 -1.28
C LEU A 30 -8.07 5.24 0.00
N ILE A 31 -6.77 5.02 0.19
CA ILE A 31 -6.06 5.47 1.38
C ILE A 31 -5.69 6.96 1.24
N PRO A 32 -5.99 7.81 2.23
CA PRO A 32 -5.61 9.23 2.20
C PRO A 32 -4.08 9.45 2.13
N PRO A 33 -3.60 10.42 1.38
CA PRO A 33 -4.31 11.46 0.62
C PRO A 33 -4.80 10.96 -0.76
N SER A 34 -6.11 10.97 -0.98
CA SER A 34 -6.75 10.48 -2.20
C SER A 34 -7.44 11.60 -2.96
N ILE A 35 -7.11 11.74 -4.25
CA ILE A 35 -7.74 12.73 -5.15
C ILE A 35 -9.25 12.44 -5.27
N MET A 36 -9.65 11.17 -5.32
CA MET A 36 -11.04 10.78 -5.44
C MET A 36 -11.87 11.24 -4.24
N LEU A 37 -11.33 11.13 -3.03
CA LEU A 37 -11.99 11.63 -1.82
C LEU A 37 -12.12 13.15 -1.80
N ILE A 38 -11.13 13.88 -2.36
CA ILE A 38 -11.20 15.33 -2.49
C ILE A 38 -12.33 15.72 -3.46
N VAL A 39 -12.37 15.13 -4.63
CA VAL A 39 -13.43 15.37 -5.62
C VAL A 39 -14.81 15.07 -5.03
N TYR A 40 -14.95 13.93 -4.36
CA TYR A 40 -16.19 13.54 -3.72
C TYR A 40 -16.61 14.55 -2.64
N SER A 41 -15.67 15.04 -1.84
CA SER A 41 -15.96 16.04 -0.79
C SER A 41 -16.55 17.32 -1.35
N VAL A 42 -16.06 17.78 -2.50
CA VAL A 42 -16.58 18.97 -3.18
C VAL A 42 -18.01 18.75 -3.68
N ILE A 43 -18.26 17.62 -4.33
CA ILE A 43 -19.59 17.29 -4.88
C ILE A 43 -20.61 17.11 -3.76
N ALA A 44 -20.22 16.42 -2.69
CA ALA A 44 -21.10 16.14 -1.54
C ALA A 44 -21.18 17.29 -0.54
N GLN A 45 -20.48 18.40 -0.75
CA GLN A 45 -20.42 19.56 0.16
C GLN A 45 -19.97 19.14 1.58
N LEU A 46 -19.08 18.14 1.67
CA LEU A 46 -18.53 17.65 2.92
C LEU A 46 -17.12 18.16 3.14
N SER A 47 -16.70 18.24 4.39
CA SER A 47 -15.30 18.58 4.72
C SER A 47 -14.38 17.43 4.24
N PRO A 48 -13.37 17.70 3.39
CA PRO A 48 -12.39 16.69 2.96
C PRO A 48 -11.71 16.00 4.13
N LEU A 49 -11.49 16.75 5.21
CA LEU A 49 -10.85 16.29 6.41
C LEU A 49 -11.65 15.19 7.12
N ARG A 50 -12.96 15.42 7.29
CA ARG A 50 -13.85 14.42 7.90
C ARG A 50 -13.94 13.16 7.04
N LEU A 51 -13.90 13.34 5.72
CA LEU A 51 -13.93 12.24 4.78
C LEU A 51 -12.66 11.40 4.84
N PHE A 52 -11.49 12.05 4.95
CA PHE A 52 -10.21 11.36 5.12
C PHE A 52 -10.16 10.58 6.44
N ALA A 53 -10.60 11.18 7.54
CA ALA A 53 -10.66 10.49 8.82
C ALA A 53 -11.57 9.24 8.78
N ALA A 54 -12.72 9.36 8.12
CA ALA A 54 -13.64 8.24 7.95
C ALA A 54 -13.10 7.13 7.04
N ALA A 55 -12.28 7.47 6.04
CA ALA A 55 -11.71 6.52 5.08
C ALA A 55 -10.54 5.69 5.64
N ILE A 56 -9.88 6.15 6.70
CA ILE A 56 -8.74 5.43 7.31
C ILE A 56 -9.15 4.03 7.76
N PHE A 57 -10.24 3.91 8.50
CA PHE A 57 -10.67 2.63 9.05
C PHE A 57 -11.02 1.60 7.97
N PRO A 58 -11.91 1.88 7.01
CA PRO A 58 -12.21 0.94 5.94
C PRO A 58 -11.00 0.70 5.02
N GLY A 59 -10.13 1.69 4.82
CA GLY A 59 -8.90 1.52 4.05
C GLY A 59 -7.93 0.54 4.68
N LEU A 60 -7.69 0.64 5.98
CA LEU A 60 -6.84 -0.29 6.73
C LEU A 60 -7.45 -1.70 6.79
N LEU A 61 -8.76 -1.80 6.95
CA LEU A 61 -9.46 -3.10 6.93
C LEU A 61 -9.30 -3.78 5.58
N LEU A 62 -9.47 -3.04 4.49
CA LEU A 62 -9.30 -3.57 3.13
C LEU A 62 -7.85 -3.97 2.86
N ALA A 63 -6.87 -3.18 3.30
CA ALA A 63 -5.45 -3.52 3.22
C ALA A 63 -5.15 -4.83 3.97
N GLY A 64 -5.66 -4.98 5.18
CA GLY A 64 -5.53 -6.19 5.98
C GLY A 64 -6.14 -7.42 5.30
N LEU A 65 -7.30 -7.28 4.68
CA LEU A 65 -7.93 -8.36 3.90
C LEU A 65 -7.10 -8.76 2.68
N TYR A 66 -6.54 -7.80 1.95
CA TYR A 66 -5.69 -8.10 0.80
C TYR A 66 -4.39 -8.79 1.21
N ILE A 67 -3.74 -8.31 2.26
CA ILE A 67 -2.54 -8.95 2.82
C ILE A 67 -2.88 -10.36 3.30
N GLY A 68 -3.96 -10.53 4.05
CA GLY A 68 -4.42 -11.84 4.52
C GLY A 68 -4.71 -12.81 3.38
N TYR A 69 -5.38 -12.34 2.33
CA TYR A 69 -5.62 -13.15 1.13
C TYR A 69 -4.32 -13.54 0.43
N ALA A 70 -3.39 -12.61 0.24
CA ALA A 70 -2.12 -12.87 -0.41
C ALA A 70 -1.28 -13.89 0.36
N ILE A 71 -1.19 -13.74 1.68
CA ILE A 71 -0.48 -14.69 2.56
C ILE A 71 -1.13 -16.06 2.51
N THR A 72 -2.45 -16.16 2.65
CA THR A 72 -3.18 -17.42 2.62
C THR A 72 -2.99 -18.13 1.29
N ARG A 73 -3.05 -17.39 0.20
CA ARG A 73 -2.87 -17.92 -1.14
C ARG A 73 -1.46 -18.45 -1.39
N ALA A 74 -0.44 -17.71 -0.93
CA ALA A 74 0.96 -18.12 -1.00
C ALA A 74 1.25 -19.34 -0.11
N TYR A 75 0.58 -19.44 1.02
CA TYR A 75 0.75 -20.56 1.95
C TYR A 75 0.10 -21.86 1.42
N LEU A 76 -1.09 -21.75 0.81
CA LEU A 76 -1.82 -22.90 0.24
C LEU A 76 -1.17 -23.44 -1.05
N ASN A 77 -0.54 -22.57 -1.82
CA ASN A 77 0.11 -22.93 -3.08
C ASN A 77 1.51 -22.30 -3.19
N PRO A 78 2.55 -22.92 -2.61
CA PRO A 78 3.92 -22.39 -2.66
C PRO A 78 4.49 -22.23 -4.08
N SER A 79 3.90 -22.92 -5.07
CA SER A 79 4.29 -22.78 -6.48
C SER A 79 3.89 -21.44 -7.12
N ILE A 80 2.95 -20.69 -6.50
CA ILE A 80 2.47 -19.42 -7.01
C ILE A 80 3.43 -18.29 -6.63
N ALA A 81 4.11 -18.39 -5.49
CA ALA A 81 5.09 -17.46 -4.97
C ALA A 81 6.32 -18.24 -4.49
N PRO A 82 7.16 -18.75 -5.41
CA PRO A 82 8.36 -19.49 -5.04
C PRO A 82 9.34 -18.58 -4.30
N LYS A 83 10.06 -19.15 -3.33
CA LYS A 83 11.11 -18.41 -2.64
C LYS A 83 12.20 -18.04 -3.65
N PRO A 84 12.65 -16.78 -3.68
CA PRO A 84 13.76 -16.37 -4.54
C PRO A 84 15.03 -17.18 -4.18
N PRO A 85 15.87 -17.51 -5.16
CA PRO A 85 17.14 -18.19 -4.90
C PRO A 85 17.97 -17.39 -3.90
N GLN A 86 18.58 -18.07 -2.95
CA GLN A 86 19.33 -17.44 -1.84
C GLN A 86 20.50 -16.56 -2.31
N GLU A 87 20.99 -16.77 -3.52
CA GLU A 87 22.08 -15.97 -4.10
C GLU A 87 21.68 -14.55 -4.49
N GLU A 88 20.38 -14.28 -4.71
CA GLU A 88 19.87 -12.95 -5.07
C GLU A 88 19.34 -12.15 -3.89
N ILE A 89 19.34 -12.72 -2.68
CA ILE A 89 18.88 -12.00 -1.48
C ILE A 89 20.05 -11.14 -0.98
N PRO A 90 20.00 -9.80 -1.15
CA PRO A 90 21.02 -8.93 -0.58
C PRO A 90 21.04 -9.07 0.95
N PRO A 91 22.18 -8.86 1.62
CA PRO A 91 22.28 -8.98 3.07
C PRO A 91 21.20 -8.15 3.75
N THR A 92 20.62 -8.68 4.82
CA THR A 92 19.48 -8.07 5.55
C THR A 92 19.68 -6.59 5.88
N ALA A 93 20.92 -6.15 6.08
CA ALA A 93 21.29 -4.75 6.31
C ALA A 93 20.98 -3.85 5.10
N VAL A 94 21.17 -4.34 3.87
CA VAL A 94 20.88 -3.60 2.64
C VAL A 94 19.38 -3.52 2.41
N ILE A 95 18.64 -4.63 2.66
CA ILE A 95 17.19 -4.66 2.55
C ILE A 95 16.56 -3.68 3.56
N MET A 96 17.03 -3.68 4.81
CA MET A 96 16.53 -2.74 5.83
C MET A 96 16.79 -1.29 5.43
N LYS A 97 17.97 -0.99 4.89
CA LYS A 97 18.30 0.36 4.43
C LYS A 97 17.44 0.81 3.23
N GLU A 98 17.19 -0.08 2.28
CA GLU A 98 16.32 0.22 1.12
C GLU A 98 14.85 0.39 1.54
N VAL A 99 14.38 -0.42 2.48
CA VAL A 99 13.04 -0.29 3.05
C VAL A 99 12.94 1.05 3.80
N GLU A 100 13.93 1.41 4.62
CA GLU A 100 13.94 2.66 5.37
C GLU A 100 13.91 3.88 4.44
N VAL A 101 14.76 3.90 3.41
CA VAL A 101 14.81 4.99 2.42
C VAL A 101 13.53 5.07 1.59
N SER A 102 12.89 3.95 1.27
CA SER A 102 11.63 3.91 0.50
C SER A 102 10.41 4.26 1.36
N PHE A 103 10.43 3.90 2.65
CA PHE A 103 9.34 4.21 3.59
C PHE A 103 9.40 5.63 4.13
N LEU A 104 10.59 6.22 4.22
CA LEU A 104 10.78 7.55 4.80
C LEU A 104 9.92 8.64 4.13
N PRO A 105 9.90 8.78 2.78
CA PRO A 105 9.06 9.77 2.13
C PRO A 105 7.56 9.50 2.31
N LEU A 106 7.16 8.25 2.37
CA LEU A 106 5.76 7.86 2.55
C LEU A 106 5.28 8.17 3.97
N VAL A 107 6.10 7.83 4.97
CA VAL A 107 5.82 8.14 6.38
C VAL A 107 5.83 9.64 6.63
N SER A 108 6.78 10.38 6.06
CA SER A 108 6.84 11.85 6.19
C SER A 108 5.60 12.53 5.62
N LEU A 109 5.11 12.06 4.47
CA LEU A 109 3.91 12.58 3.83
C LEU A 109 2.65 12.31 4.69
N ILE A 110 2.54 11.11 5.25
CA ILE A 110 1.45 10.76 6.17
C ILE A 110 1.51 11.64 7.42
N ILE A 111 2.68 11.84 8.02
CA ILE A 111 2.86 12.69 9.20
C ILE A 111 2.47 14.14 8.89
N ILE A 112 2.90 14.69 7.75
CA ILE A 112 2.55 16.07 7.34
C ILE A 112 1.04 16.22 7.18
N VAL A 113 0.39 15.27 6.51
CA VAL A 113 -1.07 15.27 6.36
C VAL A 113 -1.75 15.19 7.72
N TYR A 114 -1.26 14.35 8.63
CA TYR A 114 -1.79 14.21 9.98
C TYR A 114 -1.63 15.50 10.82
N ILE A 115 -0.48 16.16 10.73
CA ILE A 115 -0.22 17.44 11.41
C ILE A 115 -1.18 18.53 10.91
N ILE A 116 -1.37 18.62 9.59
CA ILE A 116 -2.30 19.59 8.98
C ILE A 116 -3.74 19.31 9.44
N ILE A 117 -4.11 18.03 9.53
CA ILE A 117 -5.41 17.58 10.01
C ILE A 117 -5.63 18.01 11.47
N ILE A 118 -4.67 17.75 12.34
CA ILE A 118 -4.75 18.08 13.76
C ILE A 118 -4.79 19.61 13.97
N GLN A 119 -3.94 20.37 13.26
CA GLN A 119 -3.97 21.83 13.37
C GLN A 119 -5.32 22.44 12.99
N LYS A 120 -5.95 21.88 11.96
CA LYS A 120 -7.28 22.37 11.53
C LYS A 120 -8.42 21.89 12.42
N PHE A 121 -8.23 20.88 13.22
CA PHE A 121 -9.22 20.38 14.18
C PHE A 121 -9.15 21.15 15.50
N LEU A 122 -8.00 21.76 15.82
CA LEU A 122 -7.78 22.55 17.03
C LEU A 122 -8.14 24.03 16.86
N GLN A 123 -8.38 24.52 15.63
CA GLN A 123 -8.91 25.85 15.32
C GLN A 123 -10.42 25.85 15.11
#